data_03630ce7d80302abd79c645aad8ab02d
#
_entry.id   03630ce7d80302abd79c645aad8ab02d
#
_cell.length_a   1.000
_cell.length_b   1.000
_cell.length_c   1.000
_cell.angle_alpha   90.00
_cell.angle_beta   90.00
_cell.angle_gamma   90.00
#
_symmetry.space_group_name_H-M   'P 1'
#
loop_
_entity.id
_entity.type
_entity.pdbx_description
1 polymer ?
#
loop_
_entity_poly.entity_id
_entity_poly.type
_entity_poly.pdbx_seq_one_letter_code
_entity_poly.pdbx_strand_id
1 'polypeptide(L)'
;MLSIGKTLTPEQRLSKAVVDIMGKAHALSGVIMIGDRSIEYNEDKVPTACTNGRDEWYGAKFIEPLNDAQLRFLVLHEVYHKLYRHLTTWQHLYRIHPQLANIACDYVINVKIMDEFSENGWVEMIEGGCYDEKYRGWDAAKVFWELHKQLQKPPRGGGGLGSPDNEAQDGDGTTPEHSTGSENTGVGDLPQGFDAHDWDGAEEMTADEQRELAREIDEAVRQGALVAGKMGSGGSRDLEELLQPKVDWREVLREFVQDTCAGSDYSTWKKPNRRYLSSGIYMPTGISEQVTCLAEHNDMSGSIGAREQQIMISELVGICETVKPEELHVSYWDTEVTGYERYDNHELHTVAERTTPVGGGGTCVECVPEYMKKNNINPQASIVFTDGYLYGGWGEWDHPVLWVIVDNEGA
;
A
#
# COMPACT_ATOMS: atom_id res chain seq x y z
N MET A 1 7.56 48.35 -28.61
CA MET A 1 7.68 46.91 -28.33
C MET A 1 6.32 46.44 -27.84
N LEU A 2 5.58 45.76 -28.68
CA LEU A 2 4.30 45.13 -28.30
C LEU A 2 4.62 43.76 -27.75
N SER A 3 4.65 43.59 -26.42
CA SER A 3 4.65 42.32 -25.77
C SER A 3 3.22 41.78 -25.83
N ILE A 4 2.94 40.94 -26.79
CA ILE A 4 1.70 40.14 -26.82
C ILE A 4 2.00 38.89 -25.98
N GLY A 5 2.05 39.06 -24.65
CA GLY A 5 2.01 37.96 -23.73
C GLY A 5 0.58 37.44 -23.67
N LYS A 6 0.21 36.50 -24.54
CA LYS A 6 -0.96 35.67 -24.26
C LYS A 6 -0.67 34.87 -22.98
N THR A 7 -1.42 35.16 -21.93
CA THR A 7 -1.48 34.29 -20.77
C THR A 7 -1.92 32.90 -21.24
N LEU A 8 -1.11 31.88 -20.97
CA LEU A 8 -1.44 30.50 -21.33
C LEU A 8 -2.68 30.06 -20.53
N THR A 9 -3.54 29.27 -21.16
CA THR A 9 -4.67 28.65 -20.47
C THR A 9 -4.16 27.57 -19.49
N PRO A 10 -4.95 27.13 -18.50
CA PRO A 10 -4.58 26.01 -17.61
C PRO A 10 -4.11 24.77 -18.37
N GLU A 11 -4.81 24.37 -19.44
CA GLU A 11 -4.45 23.23 -20.28
C GLU A 11 -3.11 23.44 -21.00
N GLN A 12 -2.85 24.65 -21.48
CA GLN A 12 -1.58 24.95 -22.13
C GLN A 12 -0.41 24.96 -21.15
N ARG A 13 -0.65 25.45 -19.94
CA ARG A 13 0.35 25.39 -18.86
C ARG A 13 0.66 23.96 -18.45
N LEU A 14 -0.39 23.15 -18.26
CA LEU A 14 -0.25 21.73 -17.94
C LEU A 14 0.50 20.99 -19.07
N SER A 15 0.13 21.19 -20.32
CA SER A 15 0.83 20.60 -21.47
C SER A 15 2.29 21.02 -21.54
N LYS A 16 2.60 22.29 -21.23
CA LYS A 16 3.99 22.78 -21.14
C LYS A 16 4.77 22.04 -20.06
N ALA A 17 4.20 21.88 -18.86
CA ALA A 17 4.84 21.16 -17.75
C ALA A 17 5.14 19.72 -18.14
N VAL A 18 4.19 19.03 -18.76
CA VAL A 18 4.37 17.67 -19.28
C VAL A 18 5.52 17.57 -20.28
N VAL A 19 5.57 18.48 -21.27
CA VAL A 19 6.66 18.49 -22.26
C VAL A 19 8.01 18.78 -21.61
N ASP A 20 8.06 19.71 -20.66
CA ASP A 20 9.28 20.04 -19.91
C ASP A 20 9.78 18.80 -19.12
N ILE A 21 8.87 18.03 -18.50
CA ILE A 21 9.20 16.81 -17.76
C ILE A 21 9.70 15.73 -18.72
N MET A 22 9.00 15.47 -19.81
CA MET A 22 9.43 14.50 -20.82
C MET A 22 10.81 14.83 -21.41
N GLY A 23 11.13 16.12 -21.52
CA GLY A 23 12.42 16.60 -22.00
C GLY A 23 13.58 16.44 -21.00
N LYS A 24 13.30 16.35 -19.70
CA LYS A 24 14.32 16.19 -18.64
C LYS A 24 14.34 14.78 -18.05
N ALA A 25 13.16 14.24 -17.74
CA ALA A 25 12.96 12.94 -17.14
C ALA A 25 12.56 11.90 -18.19
N HIS A 26 13.45 11.61 -19.13
CA HIS A 26 13.16 10.70 -20.26
C HIS A 26 12.64 9.34 -19.83
N ALA A 27 13.13 8.85 -18.70
CA ALA A 27 12.72 7.56 -18.15
C ALA A 27 11.24 7.53 -17.70
N LEU A 28 10.66 8.67 -17.33
CA LEU A 28 9.25 8.79 -16.94
C LEU A 28 8.32 9.04 -18.14
N SER A 29 8.86 9.31 -19.34
CA SER A 29 8.07 9.72 -20.51
C SER A 29 6.96 8.73 -20.87
N GLY A 30 7.21 7.42 -20.71
CA GLY A 30 6.21 6.39 -20.97
C GLY A 30 5.09 6.42 -19.92
N VAL A 31 5.43 6.50 -18.64
CA VAL A 31 4.45 6.54 -17.53
C VAL A 31 3.57 7.80 -17.59
N ILE A 32 4.16 8.93 -17.95
CA ILE A 32 3.41 10.19 -18.16
C ILE A 32 2.31 10.02 -19.22
N MET A 33 2.54 9.19 -20.21
CA MET A 33 1.58 9.00 -21.32
C MET A 33 0.48 7.98 -21.01
N ILE A 34 0.52 7.32 -19.85
CA ILE A 34 -0.54 6.39 -19.41
C ILE A 34 -1.74 7.18 -18.90
N GLY A 35 -2.93 6.79 -19.34
CA GLY A 35 -4.20 7.39 -18.93
C GLY A 35 -4.48 8.75 -19.56
N ASP A 36 -5.65 9.28 -19.23
CA ASP A 36 -6.12 10.58 -19.66
C ASP A 36 -5.75 11.67 -18.63
N ARG A 37 -5.48 12.86 -19.12
CA ARG A 37 -5.17 14.03 -18.29
C ARG A 37 -6.12 15.16 -18.61
N SER A 38 -6.79 15.68 -17.58
CA SER A 38 -7.81 16.71 -17.79
C SER A 38 -7.76 17.81 -16.72
N ILE A 39 -8.27 18.99 -17.09
CA ILE A 39 -8.51 20.09 -16.17
C ILE A 39 -9.96 20.04 -15.71
N GLU A 40 -10.17 20.05 -14.41
CA GLU A 40 -11.50 20.14 -13.80
C GLU A 40 -11.74 21.58 -13.32
N TYR A 41 -12.85 22.15 -13.75
CA TYR A 41 -13.24 23.52 -13.40
C TYR A 41 -14.19 23.59 -12.20
N ASN A 42 -14.72 22.43 -11.80
CA ASN A 42 -15.56 22.33 -10.61
C ASN A 42 -14.70 21.98 -9.40
N GLU A 43 -14.50 22.95 -8.50
CA GLU A 43 -13.70 22.81 -7.28
C GLU A 43 -14.27 21.79 -6.29
N ASP A 44 -15.59 21.57 -6.32
CA ASP A 44 -16.22 20.57 -5.44
C ASP A 44 -15.84 19.14 -5.85
N LYS A 45 -15.43 18.94 -7.12
CA LYS A 45 -14.99 17.63 -7.62
C LYS A 45 -13.50 17.39 -7.43
N VAL A 46 -12.69 18.36 -7.86
CA VAL A 46 -11.22 18.30 -7.78
C VAL A 46 -10.71 19.63 -7.25
N PRO A 47 -10.60 19.79 -5.94
CA PRO A 47 -10.13 21.04 -5.34
C PRO A 47 -8.65 21.32 -5.64
N THR A 48 -7.83 20.28 -5.84
CA THR A 48 -6.37 20.35 -6.05
C THR A 48 -5.96 19.57 -7.28
N ALA A 49 -5.39 18.41 -7.12
CA ALA A 49 -5.17 17.42 -8.15
C ALA A 49 -5.50 16.04 -7.60
N CYS A 50 -5.74 15.07 -8.45
CA CYS A 50 -5.91 13.69 -8.03
C CYS A 50 -5.66 12.72 -9.19
N THR A 51 -5.34 11.48 -8.84
CA THR A 51 -5.28 10.35 -9.76
C THR A 51 -6.06 9.16 -9.19
N ASN A 52 -6.58 8.30 -10.07
CA ASN A 52 -7.09 6.97 -9.72
C ASN A 52 -6.04 5.86 -9.95
N GLY A 53 -4.79 6.25 -10.20
CA GLY A 53 -3.70 5.35 -10.55
C GLY A 53 -3.51 5.17 -12.07
N ARG A 54 -4.46 5.62 -12.92
CA ARG A 54 -4.38 5.65 -14.39
C ARG A 54 -4.55 7.06 -14.93
N ASP A 55 -5.69 7.68 -14.65
CA ASP A 55 -6.07 9.00 -15.13
C ASP A 55 -5.73 10.08 -14.09
N GLU A 56 -5.57 11.32 -14.56
CA GLU A 56 -5.19 12.46 -13.74
C GLU A 56 -6.15 13.61 -13.95
N TRP A 57 -6.57 14.26 -12.87
CA TRP A 57 -7.41 15.46 -12.87
C TRP A 57 -6.72 16.57 -12.10
N TYR A 58 -6.78 17.79 -12.65
CA TYR A 58 -6.15 18.98 -12.08
C TYR A 58 -7.16 20.09 -11.92
N GLY A 59 -7.37 20.60 -10.71
CA GLY A 59 -8.25 21.72 -10.42
C GLY A 59 -7.76 23.02 -11.08
N ALA A 60 -8.56 23.61 -11.95
CA ALA A 60 -8.19 24.82 -12.69
C ALA A 60 -7.75 25.96 -11.77
N LYS A 61 -8.50 26.23 -10.68
CA LYS A 61 -8.18 27.28 -9.71
C LYS A 61 -6.96 26.97 -8.86
N PHE A 62 -6.69 25.70 -8.60
CA PHE A 62 -5.50 25.30 -7.85
C PHE A 62 -4.22 25.53 -8.63
N ILE A 63 -4.22 25.22 -9.93
CA ILE A 63 -3.02 25.37 -10.76
C ILE A 63 -2.81 26.82 -11.24
N GLU A 64 -3.82 27.68 -11.16
CA GLU A 64 -3.73 29.08 -11.63
C GLU A 64 -2.61 29.87 -10.94
N PRO A 65 -2.48 29.87 -9.58
CA PRO A 65 -1.45 30.62 -8.86
C PRO A 65 -0.06 29.95 -8.91
N LEU A 66 0.04 28.66 -9.26
CA LEU A 66 1.30 27.92 -9.25
C LEU A 66 2.26 28.48 -10.31
N ASN A 67 3.53 28.60 -9.97
CA ASN A 67 4.57 28.87 -10.96
C ASN A 67 4.91 27.60 -11.78
N ASP A 68 5.74 27.74 -12.81
CA ASP A 68 6.08 26.62 -13.70
C ASP A 68 6.83 25.50 -12.97
N ALA A 69 7.64 25.82 -11.94
CA ALA A 69 8.39 24.82 -11.16
C ALA A 69 7.45 24.03 -10.24
N GLN A 70 6.50 24.71 -9.61
CA GLN A 70 5.46 24.09 -8.79
C GLN A 70 4.50 23.23 -9.62
N LEU A 71 4.16 23.69 -10.83
CA LEU A 71 3.31 22.90 -11.72
C LEU A 71 4.03 21.62 -12.21
N ARG A 72 5.34 21.69 -12.48
CA ARG A 72 6.12 20.47 -12.76
C ARG A 72 6.18 19.54 -11.57
N PHE A 73 6.33 20.08 -10.35
CA PHE A 73 6.26 19.28 -9.14
C PHE A 73 4.93 18.54 -9.04
N LEU A 74 3.80 19.24 -9.23
CA LEU A 74 2.45 18.67 -9.16
C LEU A 74 2.25 17.54 -10.18
N VAL A 75 2.67 17.74 -11.42
CA VAL A 75 2.56 16.70 -12.45
C VAL A 75 3.42 15.49 -12.12
N LEU A 76 4.65 15.70 -11.65
CA LEU A 76 5.50 14.61 -11.19
C LEU A 76 4.88 13.85 -10.02
N HIS A 77 4.23 14.56 -9.10
CA HIS A 77 3.56 13.97 -7.95
C HIS A 77 2.51 12.93 -8.39
N GLU A 78 1.58 13.31 -9.27
CA GLU A 78 0.57 12.39 -9.80
C GLU A 78 1.19 11.23 -10.60
N VAL A 79 2.23 11.51 -11.38
CA VAL A 79 2.96 10.50 -12.15
C VAL A 79 3.66 9.48 -11.24
N TYR A 80 4.23 9.93 -10.12
CA TYR A 80 4.86 9.02 -9.16
C TYR A 80 3.86 8.14 -8.42
N HIS A 81 2.63 8.62 -8.15
CA HIS A 81 1.56 7.76 -7.63
C HIS A 81 1.24 6.62 -8.59
N LYS A 82 1.20 6.89 -9.91
CA LYS A 82 1.04 5.85 -10.93
C LYS A 82 2.25 4.91 -10.98
N LEU A 83 3.46 5.47 -11.03
CA LEU A 83 4.70 4.71 -11.11
C LEU A 83 4.84 3.70 -9.98
N TYR A 84 4.56 4.12 -8.75
CA TYR A 84 4.62 3.26 -7.56
C TYR A 84 3.33 2.48 -7.31
N ARG A 85 2.32 2.65 -8.17
CA ARG A 85 1.01 1.97 -8.05
C ARG A 85 0.39 2.13 -6.66
N HIS A 86 0.54 3.31 -6.05
CA HIS A 86 0.17 3.54 -4.66
C HIS A 86 -1.29 3.16 -4.39
N LEU A 87 -2.21 3.55 -5.26
CA LEU A 87 -3.65 3.36 -5.06
C LEU A 87 -4.10 1.89 -5.16
N THR A 88 -3.34 1.04 -5.84
CA THR A 88 -3.63 -0.40 -5.93
C THR A 88 -2.83 -1.20 -4.92
N THR A 89 -1.57 -0.83 -4.67
CA THR A 89 -0.70 -1.54 -3.74
C THR A 89 -1.10 -1.34 -2.29
N TRP A 90 -1.50 -0.11 -1.90
CA TRP A 90 -1.74 0.27 -0.52
C TRP A 90 -3.23 0.43 -0.15
N GLN A 91 -4.14 -0.14 -0.95
CA GLN A 91 -5.59 -0.16 -0.67
C GLN A 91 -5.92 -0.62 0.76
N HIS A 92 -5.22 -1.63 1.25
CA HIS A 92 -5.41 -2.15 2.59
C HIS A 92 -5.07 -1.12 3.69
N LEU A 93 -4.05 -0.27 3.49
CA LEU A 93 -3.73 0.83 4.41
C LEU A 93 -4.78 1.93 4.36
N TYR A 94 -5.28 2.22 3.16
CA TYR A 94 -6.38 3.17 2.98
C TYR A 94 -7.63 2.76 3.74
N ARG A 95 -8.00 1.48 3.73
CA ARG A 95 -9.14 0.96 4.49
C ARG A 95 -8.95 1.07 6.01
N ILE A 96 -7.71 1.01 6.52
CA ILE A 96 -7.40 1.20 7.94
C ILE A 96 -7.56 2.68 8.32
N HIS A 97 -6.93 3.57 7.57
CA HIS A 97 -6.97 5.02 7.82
C HIS A 97 -6.71 5.81 6.54
N PRO A 98 -7.78 6.24 5.83
CA PRO A 98 -7.69 6.87 4.51
C PRO A 98 -6.72 8.05 4.44
N GLN A 99 -6.90 9.03 5.32
CA GLN A 99 -6.05 10.23 5.33
C GLN A 99 -4.58 9.91 5.59
N LEU A 100 -4.31 8.95 6.48
CA LEU A 100 -2.95 8.58 6.82
C LEU A 100 -2.24 7.85 5.68
N ALA A 101 -2.97 7.00 4.94
CA ALA A 101 -2.45 6.32 3.76
C ALA A 101 -2.04 7.31 2.67
N ASN A 102 -2.88 8.32 2.43
CA ASN A 102 -2.57 9.41 1.50
C ASN A 102 -1.29 10.14 1.90
N ILE A 103 -1.25 10.67 3.12
CA ILE A 103 -0.09 11.38 3.68
C ILE A 103 1.19 10.53 3.61
N ALA A 104 1.10 9.23 3.88
CA ALA A 104 2.25 8.34 3.84
C ALA A 104 2.81 8.17 2.43
N CYS A 105 1.93 8.02 1.43
CA CYS A 105 2.32 7.97 0.02
C CYS A 105 2.98 9.28 -0.42
N ASP A 106 2.41 10.43 -0.03
CA ASP A 106 2.90 11.76 -0.37
C ASP A 106 4.30 12.02 0.19
N TYR A 107 4.56 11.64 1.44
CA TYR A 107 5.90 11.76 2.02
C TYR A 107 6.96 11.04 1.19
N VAL A 108 6.66 9.82 0.76
CA VAL A 108 7.60 9.01 -0.03
C VAL A 108 7.92 9.67 -1.36
N ILE A 109 6.89 10.06 -2.10
CA ILE A 109 7.11 10.62 -3.45
C ILE A 109 7.65 12.05 -3.40
N ASN A 110 7.24 12.87 -2.44
CA ASN A 110 7.71 14.25 -2.34
C ASN A 110 9.21 14.31 -2.02
N VAL A 111 9.68 13.47 -1.09
CA VAL A 111 11.13 13.33 -0.83
C VAL A 111 11.86 12.92 -2.09
N LYS A 112 11.31 11.95 -2.83
CA LYS A 112 11.89 11.44 -4.06
C LYS A 112 11.99 12.50 -5.16
N ILE A 113 10.89 13.20 -5.43
CA ILE A 113 10.85 14.28 -6.45
C ILE A 113 11.84 15.38 -6.10
N MET A 114 11.92 15.76 -4.83
CA MET A 114 12.84 16.81 -4.40
C MET A 114 14.31 16.37 -4.50
N ASP A 115 14.64 15.12 -4.14
CA ASP A 115 15.99 14.60 -4.28
C ASP A 115 16.44 14.52 -5.75
N GLU A 116 15.53 14.17 -6.66
CA GLU A 116 15.87 13.93 -8.06
C GLU A 116 15.83 15.20 -8.93
N PHE A 117 14.90 16.12 -8.67
CA PHE A 117 14.59 17.21 -9.59
C PHE A 117 14.75 18.62 -9.02
N SER A 118 15.07 18.81 -7.73
CA SER A 118 15.15 20.15 -7.13
C SER A 118 16.35 20.98 -7.61
N GLU A 119 17.30 20.37 -8.32
CA GLU A 119 18.48 21.09 -8.82
C GLU A 119 18.11 22.29 -9.66
N ASN A 120 18.77 23.41 -9.37
CA ASN A 120 18.57 24.70 -10.06
C ASN A 120 17.13 25.25 -10.02
N GLY A 121 16.31 24.83 -9.04
CA GLY A 121 14.93 25.27 -8.91
C GLY A 121 14.03 24.78 -10.06
N TRP A 122 14.37 23.66 -10.70
CA TRP A 122 13.58 23.12 -11.78
C TRP A 122 12.22 22.60 -11.31
N VAL A 123 12.16 21.99 -10.11
CA VAL A 123 10.93 21.80 -9.34
C VAL A 123 10.99 22.57 -8.04
N GLU A 124 9.83 22.96 -7.56
CA GLU A 124 9.62 23.64 -6.30
C GLU A 124 8.41 23.03 -5.61
N MET A 125 8.56 22.67 -4.32
CA MET A 125 7.47 22.10 -3.56
C MET A 125 6.32 23.09 -3.40
N ILE A 126 5.10 22.57 -3.43
CA ILE A 126 3.88 23.34 -3.16
C ILE A 126 3.74 23.51 -1.65
N GLU A 127 3.35 24.69 -1.21
CA GLU A 127 3.13 24.99 0.21
C GLU A 127 2.05 24.06 0.80
N GLY A 128 2.34 23.48 1.95
CA GLY A 128 1.48 22.51 2.62
C GLY A 128 1.74 21.05 2.22
N GLY A 129 2.64 20.78 1.28
CA GLY A 129 3.03 19.41 0.90
C GLY A 129 3.73 18.66 2.02
N CYS A 130 3.47 17.35 2.11
CA CYS A 130 4.10 16.45 3.08
C CYS A 130 5.57 16.23 2.72
N TYR A 131 6.50 16.75 3.53
CA TYR A 131 7.94 16.57 3.30
C TYR A 131 8.71 16.43 4.62
N ASP A 132 9.50 15.36 4.72
CA ASP A 132 10.43 15.15 5.82
C ASP A 132 11.56 14.22 5.34
N GLU A 133 12.79 14.70 5.38
CA GLU A 133 13.98 13.93 4.94
C GLU A 133 14.19 12.61 5.68
N LYS A 134 13.62 12.46 6.86
CA LYS A 134 13.71 11.20 7.63
C LYS A 134 13.07 10.03 6.90
N TYR A 135 12.13 10.29 5.99
CA TYR A 135 11.45 9.24 5.20
C TYR A 135 12.18 8.86 3.91
N ARG A 136 13.38 9.40 3.68
CA ARG A 136 14.21 9.03 2.52
C ARG A 136 14.50 7.54 2.51
N GLY A 137 14.16 6.86 1.40
CA GLY A 137 14.31 5.42 1.24
C GLY A 137 13.32 4.56 2.02
N TRP A 138 12.24 5.17 2.56
CA TRP A 138 11.15 4.42 3.16
C TRP A 138 10.06 4.14 2.13
N ASP A 139 9.35 3.02 2.30
CA ASP A 139 8.10 2.75 1.61
C ASP A 139 6.89 3.38 2.31
N ALA A 140 5.74 3.43 1.62
CA ALA A 140 4.54 4.06 2.16
C ALA A 140 3.97 3.30 3.38
N ALA A 141 4.10 1.98 3.44
CA ALA A 141 3.63 1.22 4.61
C ALA A 141 4.42 1.57 5.86
N LYS A 142 5.75 1.67 5.74
CA LYS A 142 6.60 2.05 6.86
C LYS A 142 6.30 3.46 7.37
N VAL A 143 6.09 4.41 6.45
CA VAL A 143 5.69 5.79 6.82
C VAL A 143 4.32 5.77 7.50
N PHE A 144 3.36 5.04 6.93
CA PHE A 144 2.01 4.90 7.50
C PHE A 144 2.04 4.43 8.95
N TRP A 145 2.75 3.34 9.23
CA TRP A 145 2.79 2.77 10.57
C TRP A 145 3.55 3.65 11.57
N GLU A 146 4.58 4.35 11.13
CA GLU A 146 5.27 5.32 12.00
C GLU A 146 4.34 6.49 12.38
N LEU A 147 3.58 7.01 11.42
CA LEU A 147 2.60 8.07 11.65
C LEU A 147 1.44 7.57 12.52
N HIS A 148 0.93 6.37 12.26
CA HIS A 148 -0.13 5.75 13.03
C HIS A 148 0.26 5.56 14.51
N LYS A 149 1.50 5.14 14.77
CA LYS A 149 2.06 5.04 16.12
C LYS A 149 2.17 6.39 16.82
N GLN A 150 2.42 7.46 16.08
CA GLN A 150 2.47 8.82 16.63
C GLN A 150 1.08 9.30 17.04
N LEU A 151 0.04 8.96 16.30
CA LEU A 151 -1.36 9.26 16.63
C LEU A 151 -1.83 8.56 17.92
N GLN A 152 -1.36 7.35 18.17
CA GLN A 152 -1.74 6.58 19.35
C GLN A 152 -1.02 7.02 20.64
N LYS A 153 0.03 7.85 20.55
CA LYS A 153 0.68 8.38 21.74
C LYS A 153 -0.22 9.43 22.40
N PRO A 154 -0.56 9.28 23.70
CA PRO A 154 -1.32 10.32 24.41
C PRO A 154 -0.54 11.64 24.34
N PRO A 155 -1.23 12.79 24.22
CA PRO A 155 -0.58 14.08 24.21
C PRO A 155 0.29 14.21 25.46
N ARG A 156 1.58 14.51 25.27
CA ARG A 156 2.50 14.78 26.39
C ARG A 156 1.94 15.94 27.17
N GLY A 157 1.32 15.63 28.30
CA GLY A 157 0.84 16.62 29.24
C GLY A 157 2.00 17.53 29.64
N GLY A 158 1.91 18.78 29.26
CA GLY A 158 2.76 19.83 29.81
C GLY A 158 2.53 19.87 31.29
N GLY A 159 3.49 19.42 32.09
CA GLY A 159 3.49 19.56 33.52
C GLY A 159 3.58 21.05 33.91
N GLY A 160 2.41 21.63 34.16
CA GLY A 160 2.29 22.91 34.84
C GLY A 160 1.73 22.66 36.23
N LEU A 161 2.59 22.68 37.24
CA LEU A 161 2.21 22.83 38.63
C LEU A 161 1.59 24.23 38.81
N GLY A 162 0.30 24.28 39.07
CA GLY A 162 -0.42 25.51 39.47
C GLY A 162 -1.56 25.11 40.38
N SER A 163 -1.44 25.61 41.64
CA SER A 163 -2.39 25.42 42.74
C SER A 163 -3.78 25.95 42.46
N PRO A 164 -4.78 25.44 43.22
CA PRO A 164 -6.16 25.84 43.09
C PRO A 164 -6.44 27.13 43.89
N ASP A 165 -7.14 28.05 43.27
CA ASP A 165 -8.09 28.91 44.00
C ASP A 165 -8.90 29.78 43.03
N ASN A 166 -10.18 29.80 43.31
CA ASN A 166 -11.20 30.83 43.15
C ASN A 166 -12.04 31.00 41.88
N GLU A 167 -13.28 30.69 42.15
CA GLU A 167 -14.49 31.51 42.03
C GLU A 167 -15.19 31.60 40.67
N ALA A 168 -16.46 31.18 40.79
CA ALA A 168 -17.54 31.30 39.84
C ALA A 168 -17.85 32.75 39.47
N GLN A 169 -18.17 32.99 38.21
CA GLN A 169 -19.10 34.06 37.82
C GLN A 169 -19.91 33.71 36.60
N ASP A 170 -21.22 33.75 36.78
CA ASP A 170 -22.27 33.64 35.78
C ASP A 170 -22.18 34.74 34.71
N GLY A 171 -22.65 34.42 33.49
CA GLY A 171 -22.85 35.42 32.45
C GLY A 171 -23.30 34.86 31.11
N ASP A 172 -24.62 34.62 31.03
CA ASP A 172 -25.56 34.91 29.94
C ASP A 172 -25.18 34.69 28.49
N GLY A 173 -26.10 33.95 27.86
CA GLY A 173 -26.19 33.46 26.51
C GLY A 173 -26.07 34.46 25.37
N THR A 174 -25.62 33.87 24.27
CA THR A 174 -26.20 34.10 22.93
C THR A 174 -25.64 33.04 21.99
N THR A 175 -26.51 32.24 21.43
CA THR A 175 -26.27 31.42 20.26
C THR A 175 -26.12 32.29 19.02
N PRO A 176 -25.31 31.89 18.06
CA PRO A 176 -25.75 31.84 16.68
C PRO A 176 -25.54 30.48 16.03
N GLU A 177 -26.45 30.21 15.14
CA GLU A 177 -26.74 29.02 14.42
C GLU A 177 -25.68 28.59 13.39
N HIS A 178 -25.64 27.27 13.17
CA HIS A 178 -25.32 26.56 11.93
C HIS A 178 -24.10 26.96 11.11
N SER A 179 -23.07 26.17 11.27
CA SER A 179 -22.27 25.71 10.14
C SER A 179 -22.13 24.19 10.27
N THR A 180 -22.52 23.48 9.23
CA THR A 180 -22.34 22.05 9.04
C THR A 180 -20.85 21.77 9.03
N GLY A 181 -20.29 21.43 10.18
CA GLY A 181 -18.91 21.02 10.34
C GLY A 181 -18.84 19.52 10.23
N SER A 182 -18.05 19.07 9.29
CA SER A 182 -17.46 17.75 9.26
C SER A 182 -16.98 17.37 10.66
N GLU A 183 -17.36 16.20 11.15
CA GLU A 183 -16.92 15.67 12.43
C GLU A 183 -15.41 15.53 12.45
N ASN A 184 -14.77 16.47 13.13
CA ASN A 184 -13.33 16.47 13.38
C ASN A 184 -13.04 15.44 14.48
N THR A 185 -12.85 14.18 14.13
CA THR A 185 -12.27 13.18 15.01
C THR A 185 -10.81 13.54 15.20
N GLY A 186 -10.48 14.05 16.37
CA GLY A 186 -9.21 14.56 16.88
C GLY A 186 -7.92 13.95 16.35
N VAL A 187 -7.54 14.31 15.15
CA VAL A 187 -6.22 14.08 14.57
C VAL A 187 -5.36 15.29 14.93
N GLY A 188 -4.72 15.22 16.09
CA GLY A 188 -3.78 16.26 16.49
C GLY A 188 -2.53 16.21 15.60
N ASP A 189 -2.16 17.38 15.07
CA ASP A 189 -0.84 17.70 14.48
C ASP A 189 -0.31 16.87 13.30
N LEU A 190 -1.13 16.18 12.53
CA LEU A 190 -0.68 15.64 11.25
C LEU A 190 -0.74 16.74 10.17
N PRO A 191 0.28 16.84 9.31
CA PRO A 191 0.21 17.73 8.16
C PRO A 191 -0.95 17.29 7.28
N GLN A 192 -1.78 18.22 6.86
CA GLN A 192 -2.76 17.97 5.82
C GLN A 192 -2.00 18.01 4.50
N GLY A 193 -1.94 16.88 3.79
CA GLY A 193 -1.49 16.88 2.40
C GLY A 193 -2.29 17.91 1.57
N PHE A 194 -1.73 18.37 0.47
CA PHE A 194 -2.42 19.34 -0.39
C PHE A 194 -3.43 18.68 -1.33
N ASP A 195 -3.45 17.36 -1.44
CA ASP A 195 -4.28 16.60 -2.37
C ASP A 195 -5.00 15.42 -1.72
N ALA A 196 -5.97 14.88 -2.43
CA ALA A 196 -6.69 13.68 -2.08
C ALA A 196 -6.92 12.86 -3.36
N HIS A 197 -6.48 11.61 -3.37
CA HIS A 197 -6.57 10.74 -4.54
C HIS A 197 -7.90 10.00 -4.62
N ASP A 198 -8.25 9.55 -5.82
CA ASP A 198 -9.45 8.76 -6.08
C ASP A 198 -9.18 7.27 -5.83
N TRP A 199 -9.07 6.91 -4.55
CA TRP A 199 -8.89 5.54 -4.09
C TRP A 199 -10.08 4.65 -4.41
N ASP A 200 -11.29 5.22 -4.38
CA ASP A 200 -12.51 4.50 -4.69
C ASP A 200 -12.55 4.12 -6.17
N GLY A 201 -12.17 5.04 -7.07
CA GLY A 201 -12.03 4.75 -8.49
C GLY A 201 -10.94 3.71 -8.78
N ALA A 202 -9.87 3.68 -7.99
CA ALA A 202 -8.86 2.62 -8.08
C ALA A 202 -9.39 1.27 -7.59
N GLU A 203 -10.25 1.23 -6.57
CA GLU A 203 -10.89 0.01 -6.06
C GLU A 203 -11.94 -0.56 -7.04
N GLU A 204 -12.60 0.30 -7.82
CA GLU A 204 -13.57 -0.11 -8.83
C GLU A 204 -12.93 -0.86 -10.01
N MET A 205 -11.62 -0.73 -10.23
CA MET A 205 -10.90 -1.48 -11.26
C MET A 205 -10.93 -2.98 -10.92
N THR A 206 -11.29 -3.78 -11.92
CA THR A 206 -11.21 -5.24 -11.80
C THR A 206 -9.76 -5.71 -11.62
N ALA A 207 -9.57 -6.89 -11.04
CA ALA A 207 -8.23 -7.47 -10.88
C ALA A 207 -7.47 -7.63 -12.21
N ASP A 208 -8.18 -7.84 -13.32
CA ASP A 208 -7.57 -7.94 -14.65
C ASP A 208 -7.14 -6.56 -15.17
N GLU A 209 -7.94 -5.52 -14.97
CA GLU A 209 -7.58 -4.14 -15.32
C GLU A 209 -6.39 -3.64 -14.51
N GLN A 210 -6.33 -3.97 -13.21
CA GLN A 210 -5.17 -3.64 -12.37
C GLN A 210 -3.89 -4.32 -12.85
N ARG A 211 -3.98 -5.61 -13.28
CA ARG A 211 -2.83 -6.34 -13.85
C ARG A 211 -2.39 -5.75 -15.19
N GLU A 212 -3.35 -5.39 -16.05
CA GLU A 212 -3.05 -4.77 -17.33
C GLU A 212 -2.36 -3.42 -17.13
N LEU A 213 -2.89 -2.57 -16.24
CA LEU A 213 -2.28 -1.30 -15.87
C LEU A 213 -0.85 -1.49 -15.31
N ALA A 214 -0.65 -2.49 -14.44
CA ALA A 214 0.66 -2.81 -13.91
C ALA A 214 1.66 -3.18 -15.01
N ARG A 215 1.26 -4.00 -16.00
CA ARG A 215 2.10 -4.36 -17.16
C ARG A 215 2.38 -3.17 -18.06
N GLU A 216 1.38 -2.30 -18.26
CA GLU A 216 1.53 -1.07 -19.05
C GLU A 216 2.56 -0.13 -18.40
N ILE A 217 2.52 0.03 -17.08
CA ILE A 217 3.49 0.82 -16.31
C ILE A 217 4.90 0.21 -16.42
N ASP A 218 5.04 -1.10 -16.20
CA ASP A 218 6.34 -1.79 -16.28
C ASP A 218 6.97 -1.68 -17.68
N GLU A 219 6.17 -1.85 -18.71
CA GLU A 219 6.64 -1.68 -20.09
C GLU A 219 7.04 -0.23 -20.39
N ALA A 220 6.24 0.74 -19.93
CA ALA A 220 6.53 2.15 -20.08
C ALA A 220 7.84 2.55 -19.40
N VAL A 221 8.10 2.03 -18.19
CA VAL A 221 9.35 2.25 -17.46
C VAL A 221 10.55 1.65 -18.20
N ARG A 222 10.43 0.41 -18.71
CA ARG A 222 11.48 -0.24 -19.50
C ARG A 222 11.81 0.54 -20.78
N GLN A 223 10.79 0.98 -21.48
CA GLN A 223 11.00 1.79 -22.69
C GLN A 223 11.60 3.14 -22.36
N GLY A 224 11.14 3.80 -21.29
CA GLY A 224 11.70 5.05 -20.80
C GLY A 224 13.18 4.96 -20.43
N ALA A 225 13.58 3.90 -19.74
CA ALA A 225 14.97 3.64 -19.39
C ALA A 225 15.85 3.41 -20.61
N LEU A 226 15.35 2.69 -21.63
CA LEU A 226 16.07 2.51 -22.91
C LEU A 226 16.27 3.85 -23.63
N VAL A 227 15.29 4.75 -23.60
CA VAL A 227 15.40 6.08 -24.16
C VAL A 227 16.41 6.92 -23.38
N ALA A 228 16.33 6.93 -22.05
CA ALA A 228 17.26 7.65 -21.19
C ALA A 228 18.70 7.18 -21.39
N GLY A 229 18.94 5.88 -21.48
CA GLY A 229 20.26 5.31 -21.76
C GLY A 229 20.81 5.74 -23.12
N LYS A 230 19.98 5.83 -24.17
CA LYS A 230 20.39 6.32 -25.50
C LYS A 230 20.67 7.81 -25.54
N MET A 231 19.99 8.60 -24.70
CA MET A 231 20.15 10.07 -24.63
C MET A 231 21.35 10.47 -23.74
N GLY A 232 22.00 9.52 -23.07
CA GLY A 232 23.13 9.79 -22.17
C GLY A 232 22.73 10.51 -20.88
N SER A 233 21.42 10.65 -20.62
CA SER A 233 20.91 11.03 -19.32
C SER A 233 20.93 9.75 -18.49
N GLY A 234 21.85 9.66 -17.52
CA GLY A 234 21.89 8.51 -16.60
C GLY A 234 20.49 8.28 -16.05
N GLY A 235 19.98 7.06 -16.18
CA GLY A 235 18.76 6.65 -15.51
C GLY A 235 18.91 6.92 -14.02
N SER A 236 17.85 7.41 -13.36
CA SER A 236 17.85 7.44 -11.91
C SER A 236 18.19 6.03 -11.40
N ARG A 237 19.10 5.91 -10.43
CA ARG A 237 19.44 4.63 -9.78
C ARG A 237 18.18 3.88 -9.34
N ASP A 238 17.17 4.62 -8.95
CA ASP A 238 15.92 4.10 -8.45
C ASP A 238 15.01 3.58 -9.56
N LEU A 239 15.09 4.12 -10.78
CA LEU A 239 14.44 3.55 -11.95
C LEU A 239 15.13 2.25 -12.41
N GLU A 240 16.45 2.14 -12.25
CA GLU A 240 17.17 0.88 -12.46
C GLU A 240 16.79 -0.16 -11.40
N GLU A 241 16.55 0.26 -10.16
CA GLU A 241 16.05 -0.59 -9.08
C GLU A 241 14.59 -1.02 -9.29
N LEU A 242 13.73 -0.13 -9.82
CA LEU A 242 12.37 -0.48 -10.26
C LEU A 242 12.35 -1.43 -11.47
N LEU A 243 13.37 -1.37 -12.32
CA LEU A 243 13.53 -2.24 -13.48
C LEU A 243 14.17 -3.60 -13.15
N GLN A 244 14.82 -3.73 -12.00
CA GLN A 244 15.16 -5.06 -11.49
C GLN A 244 13.83 -5.76 -11.25
N PRO A 245 13.63 -6.98 -11.76
CA PRO A 245 12.43 -7.73 -11.51
C PRO A 245 12.33 -7.99 -10.00
N LYS A 246 11.79 -7.03 -9.26
CA LYS A 246 11.21 -7.32 -7.96
C LYS A 246 10.04 -8.22 -8.31
N VAL A 247 10.22 -9.48 -8.05
CA VAL A 247 9.14 -10.45 -8.12
C VAL A 247 8.05 -9.87 -7.24
N ASP A 248 6.91 -9.50 -7.83
CA ASP A 248 5.76 -9.11 -7.02
C ASP A 248 5.35 -10.37 -6.26
N TRP A 249 5.83 -10.46 -5.00
CA TRP A 249 5.56 -11.62 -4.15
C TRP A 249 4.06 -11.91 -4.05
N ARG A 250 3.20 -10.90 -4.22
CA ARG A 250 1.74 -11.05 -4.23
C ARG A 250 1.26 -11.78 -5.48
N GLU A 251 1.92 -11.55 -6.62
CA GLU A 251 1.64 -12.30 -7.85
C GLU A 251 2.12 -13.75 -7.69
N VAL A 252 3.32 -13.95 -7.15
CA VAL A 252 3.86 -15.28 -6.83
C VAL A 252 2.99 -16.00 -5.80
N LEU A 253 2.57 -15.30 -4.76
CA LEU A 253 1.64 -15.86 -3.77
C LEU A 253 0.32 -16.28 -4.42
N ARG A 254 -0.24 -15.44 -5.27
CA ARG A 254 -1.49 -15.75 -5.98
C ARG A 254 -1.32 -16.95 -6.90
N GLU A 255 -0.24 -17.01 -7.68
CA GLU A 255 0.09 -18.15 -8.52
C GLU A 255 0.32 -19.39 -7.68
N PHE A 256 1.10 -19.29 -6.61
CA PHE A 256 1.36 -20.39 -5.68
C PHE A 256 0.05 -20.93 -5.06
N VAL A 257 -0.82 -20.06 -4.59
CA VAL A 257 -2.10 -20.44 -4.01
C VAL A 257 -3.02 -21.01 -5.07
N GLN A 258 -3.08 -20.42 -6.26
CA GLN A 258 -3.85 -20.95 -7.38
C GLN A 258 -3.36 -22.35 -7.80
N ASP A 259 -2.06 -22.55 -7.98
CA ASP A 259 -1.50 -23.84 -8.40
C ASP A 259 -1.62 -24.91 -7.31
N THR A 260 -1.48 -24.50 -6.05
CA THR A 260 -1.46 -25.42 -4.92
C THR A 260 -2.86 -25.74 -4.40
N CYS A 261 -3.75 -24.75 -4.37
CA CYS A 261 -5.08 -24.86 -3.78
C CYS A 261 -6.18 -24.96 -4.84
N ALA A 262 -5.93 -24.54 -6.06
CA ALA A 262 -6.83 -24.76 -7.19
C ALA A 262 -6.75 -26.21 -7.64
N GLY A 263 -7.39 -27.07 -6.92
CA GLY A 263 -7.95 -28.26 -7.53
C GLY A 263 -8.90 -27.76 -8.61
N SER A 264 -8.49 -27.87 -9.88
CA SER A 264 -9.29 -27.47 -11.03
C SER A 264 -10.78 -27.73 -10.78
N ASP A 265 -11.62 -26.74 -11.11
CA ASP A 265 -13.09 -26.91 -11.19
C ASP A 265 -13.42 -28.11 -12.08
N TYR A 266 -13.30 -29.28 -11.55
CA TYR A 266 -13.74 -30.47 -12.22
C TYR A 266 -14.87 -31.10 -11.43
N SER A 267 -15.90 -31.48 -12.17
CA SER A 267 -16.95 -32.30 -11.62
C SER A 267 -16.37 -33.72 -11.39
N THR A 268 -16.33 -34.15 -10.14
CA THR A 268 -15.89 -35.49 -9.81
C THR A 268 -17.05 -36.44 -9.59
N TRP A 269 -16.99 -37.64 -10.24
CA TRP A 269 -17.91 -38.72 -10.00
C TRP A 269 -17.52 -39.57 -8.77
N LYS A 270 -16.34 -39.33 -8.18
CA LYS A 270 -15.88 -40.08 -6.98
C LYS A 270 -16.71 -39.78 -5.74
N LYS A 271 -17.30 -38.57 -5.66
CA LYS A 271 -18.25 -38.22 -4.63
C LYS A 271 -19.54 -37.70 -5.29
N PRO A 272 -20.61 -38.52 -5.34
CA PRO A 272 -21.87 -38.04 -5.91
C PRO A 272 -22.48 -36.94 -5.06
N ASN A 273 -23.14 -35.99 -5.71
CA ASN A 273 -23.78 -34.86 -5.05
C ASN A 273 -24.91 -35.36 -4.14
N ARG A 274 -24.72 -35.25 -2.84
CA ARG A 274 -25.67 -35.77 -1.81
C ARG A 274 -27.06 -35.18 -1.93
N ARG A 275 -27.18 -33.96 -2.47
CA ARG A 275 -28.47 -33.26 -2.61
C ARG A 275 -29.41 -33.96 -3.60
N TYR A 276 -28.85 -34.59 -4.60
CA TYR A 276 -29.63 -35.28 -5.64
C TYR A 276 -29.67 -36.80 -5.46
N LEU A 277 -28.84 -37.34 -4.58
CA LEU A 277 -28.80 -38.79 -4.31
C LEU A 277 -30.10 -39.30 -3.73
N SER A 278 -30.77 -38.52 -2.88
CA SER A 278 -32.06 -38.83 -2.29
C SER A 278 -33.21 -38.93 -3.32
N SER A 279 -33.04 -38.27 -4.48
CA SER A 279 -33.97 -38.29 -5.59
C SER A 279 -33.62 -39.36 -6.65
N GLY A 280 -32.63 -40.24 -6.37
CA GLY A 280 -32.19 -41.29 -7.30
C GLY A 280 -31.38 -40.76 -8.50
N ILE A 281 -30.97 -39.50 -8.48
CA ILE A 281 -30.20 -38.89 -9.58
C ILE A 281 -28.73 -38.85 -9.17
N TYR A 282 -27.90 -39.55 -9.97
CA TYR A 282 -26.44 -39.54 -9.80
C TYR A 282 -25.88 -38.34 -10.57
N MET A 283 -25.37 -37.34 -9.80
CA MET A 283 -24.71 -36.18 -10.39
C MET A 283 -23.30 -36.00 -9.76
N PRO A 284 -22.34 -35.54 -10.57
CA PRO A 284 -21.01 -35.23 -10.03
C PRO A 284 -21.09 -34.07 -9.04
N THR A 285 -20.16 -34.02 -8.11
CA THR A 285 -19.98 -32.86 -7.24
C THR A 285 -18.96 -31.93 -7.90
N GLY A 286 -19.31 -30.66 -8.04
CA GLY A 286 -18.34 -29.60 -8.35
C GLY A 286 -17.43 -29.38 -7.15
N ILE A 287 -16.14 -29.30 -7.37
CA ILE A 287 -15.16 -28.88 -6.36
C ILE A 287 -14.93 -27.39 -6.60
N SER A 288 -15.13 -26.58 -5.57
CA SER A 288 -14.92 -25.12 -5.60
C SER A 288 -13.43 -24.78 -5.57
N GLU A 289 -13.03 -23.74 -6.30
CA GLU A 289 -11.66 -23.18 -6.31
C GLU A 289 -11.29 -22.43 -5.02
N GLN A 290 -12.11 -22.44 -3.99
CA GLN A 290 -11.80 -21.74 -2.74
C GLN A 290 -10.72 -22.47 -1.96
N VAL A 291 -9.73 -21.71 -1.47
CA VAL A 291 -8.74 -22.18 -0.51
C VAL A 291 -9.45 -22.51 0.79
N THR A 292 -9.43 -23.80 1.16
CA THR A 292 -10.14 -24.25 2.34
C THR A 292 -9.37 -23.90 3.60
N CYS A 293 -8.06 -24.19 3.62
CA CYS A 293 -7.23 -24.00 4.80
C CYS A 293 -5.84 -23.49 4.40
N LEU A 294 -5.48 -22.32 4.89
CA LEU A 294 -4.18 -21.67 4.72
C LEU A 294 -3.52 -21.52 6.09
N ALA A 295 -2.21 -21.75 6.17
CA ALA A 295 -1.44 -21.45 7.36
C ALA A 295 -0.40 -20.35 7.07
N GLU A 296 -0.20 -19.50 8.03
CA GLU A 296 0.80 -18.44 7.99
C GLU A 296 1.60 -18.46 9.28
N HIS A 297 2.92 -18.36 9.16
CA HIS A 297 3.87 -18.56 10.24
C HIS A 297 4.86 -17.40 10.28
N ASN A 298 4.83 -16.61 11.35
CA ASN A 298 5.64 -15.43 11.54
C ASN A 298 6.84 -15.72 12.44
N ASP A 299 8.03 -15.45 11.94
CA ASP A 299 9.26 -15.45 12.73
C ASP A 299 9.21 -14.30 13.75
N MET A 300 9.38 -14.64 15.02
CA MET A 300 9.44 -13.70 16.14
C MET A 300 10.78 -13.80 16.87
N SER A 301 11.82 -14.25 16.19
CA SER A 301 13.17 -14.31 16.74
C SER A 301 13.68 -12.93 17.16
N GLY A 302 14.74 -12.90 17.97
CA GLY A 302 15.29 -11.65 18.51
C GLY A 302 15.87 -10.68 17.46
N SER A 303 16.08 -11.13 16.22
CA SER A 303 16.47 -10.30 15.06
C SER A 303 15.28 -9.55 14.45
N ILE A 304 14.04 -10.04 14.66
CA ILE A 304 12.82 -9.44 14.14
C ILE A 304 12.39 -8.28 15.04
N GLY A 305 12.51 -7.07 14.55
CA GLY A 305 12.09 -5.85 15.26
C GLY A 305 10.59 -5.54 15.08
N ALA A 306 10.14 -4.49 15.78
CA ALA A 306 8.75 -4.04 15.68
C ALA A 306 8.34 -3.60 14.26
N ARG A 307 9.29 -3.22 13.44
CA ARG A 307 9.09 -2.83 12.04
C ARG A 307 8.75 -4.05 11.18
N GLU A 308 9.59 -5.08 11.27
CA GLU A 308 9.44 -6.32 10.52
C GLU A 308 8.11 -6.99 10.89
N GLN A 309 7.77 -7.00 12.19
CA GLN A 309 6.48 -7.49 12.69
C GLN A 309 5.28 -6.74 12.07
N GLN A 310 5.37 -5.42 11.95
CA GLN A 310 4.32 -4.62 11.32
C GLN A 310 4.18 -4.90 9.82
N ILE A 311 5.29 -5.11 9.11
CA ILE A 311 5.28 -5.52 7.71
C ILE A 311 4.58 -6.88 7.59
N MET A 312 4.95 -7.87 8.39
CA MET A 312 4.35 -9.21 8.38
C MET A 312 2.83 -9.16 8.61
N ILE A 313 2.35 -8.36 9.58
CA ILE A 313 0.91 -8.19 9.83
C ILE A 313 0.22 -7.52 8.63
N SER A 314 0.83 -6.49 8.03
CA SER A 314 0.26 -5.82 6.85
C SER A 314 0.14 -6.77 5.67
N GLU A 315 1.14 -7.62 5.47
CA GLU A 315 1.13 -8.61 4.40
C GLU A 315 0.11 -9.73 4.68
N LEU A 316 -0.03 -10.15 5.94
CA LEU A 316 -1.08 -11.09 6.36
C LEU A 316 -2.48 -10.58 6.03
N VAL A 317 -2.75 -9.29 6.28
CA VAL A 317 -4.03 -8.66 5.89
C VAL A 317 -4.21 -8.69 4.37
N GLY A 318 -3.18 -8.34 3.61
CA GLY A 318 -3.20 -8.41 2.15
C GLY A 318 -3.46 -9.82 1.61
N ILE A 319 -2.89 -10.85 2.25
CA ILE A 319 -3.15 -12.26 1.95
C ILE A 319 -4.62 -12.61 2.20
N CYS A 320 -5.16 -12.23 3.35
CA CYS A 320 -6.56 -12.46 3.72
C CYS A 320 -7.53 -11.86 2.70
N GLU A 321 -7.24 -10.65 2.23
CA GLU A 321 -8.07 -9.97 1.23
C GLU A 321 -7.99 -10.60 -0.16
N THR A 322 -6.79 -11.07 -0.53
CA THR A 322 -6.53 -11.63 -1.86
C THR A 322 -7.04 -13.07 -1.99
N VAL A 323 -6.75 -13.91 -1.00
CA VAL A 323 -6.98 -15.36 -1.02
C VAL A 323 -8.34 -15.72 -0.45
N LYS A 324 -8.80 -15.00 0.57
CA LYS A 324 -10.07 -15.23 1.31
C LYS A 324 -10.27 -16.70 1.71
N PRO A 325 -9.33 -17.30 2.45
CA PRO A 325 -9.43 -18.70 2.83
C PRO A 325 -10.68 -18.96 3.68
N GLU A 326 -11.20 -20.20 3.66
CA GLU A 326 -12.28 -20.60 4.57
C GLU A 326 -11.79 -20.64 6.01
N GLU A 327 -10.55 -21.08 6.22
CA GLU A 327 -9.88 -21.18 7.51
C GLU A 327 -8.43 -20.71 7.38
N LEU A 328 -8.02 -19.81 8.28
CA LEU A 328 -6.65 -19.29 8.39
C LEU A 328 -6.07 -19.64 9.75
N HIS A 329 -4.89 -20.24 9.74
CA HIS A 329 -4.09 -20.50 10.93
C HIS A 329 -2.91 -19.55 10.94
N VAL A 330 -2.75 -18.75 11.99
CA VAL A 330 -1.62 -17.85 12.20
C VAL A 330 -0.82 -18.34 13.37
N SER A 331 0.48 -18.50 13.22
CA SER A 331 1.36 -18.85 14.31
C SER A 331 2.59 -17.94 14.39
N TYR A 332 3.07 -17.77 15.61
CA TYR A 332 4.27 -17.02 15.94
C TYR A 332 5.28 -17.97 16.50
N TRP A 333 6.50 -17.92 16.03
CA TRP A 333 7.54 -18.85 16.42
C TRP A 333 8.90 -18.17 16.62
N ASP A 334 9.71 -18.75 17.50
CA ASP A 334 11.13 -18.45 17.70
C ASP A 334 11.91 -19.76 17.84
N THR A 335 12.19 -20.25 19.03
CA THR A 335 12.69 -21.61 19.31
C THR A 335 11.55 -22.63 19.46
N GLU A 336 10.35 -22.14 19.70
CA GLU A 336 9.11 -22.90 19.78
C GLU A 336 7.96 -22.06 19.23
N VAL A 337 6.78 -22.64 19.03
CA VAL A 337 5.57 -21.89 18.69
C VAL A 337 5.08 -21.16 19.93
N THR A 338 5.30 -19.85 19.97
CA THR A 338 5.00 -18.97 21.10
C THR A 338 3.57 -18.46 21.13
N GLY A 339 2.92 -18.44 19.97
CA GLY A 339 1.54 -18.00 19.82
C GLY A 339 0.85 -18.68 18.65
N TYR A 340 -0.48 -18.84 18.76
CA TYR A 340 -1.29 -19.42 17.71
C TYR A 340 -2.69 -18.84 17.73
N GLU A 341 -3.19 -18.50 16.56
CA GLU A 341 -4.51 -17.93 16.32
C GLU A 341 -5.18 -18.65 15.14
N ARG A 342 -6.50 -18.74 15.19
CA ARG A 342 -7.32 -19.31 14.12
C ARG A 342 -8.43 -18.33 13.77
N TYR A 343 -8.65 -18.15 12.47
CA TYR A 343 -9.70 -17.30 11.93
C TYR A 343 -10.52 -18.06 10.92
N ASP A 344 -11.84 -17.99 11.05
CA ASP A 344 -12.76 -18.43 10.02
C ASP A 344 -12.93 -17.30 8.98
N ASN A 345 -13.42 -17.61 7.78
CA ASN A 345 -13.58 -16.64 6.67
C ASN A 345 -14.27 -15.32 7.08
N HIS A 346 -15.30 -15.41 7.93
CA HIS A 346 -16.05 -14.24 8.38
C HIS A 346 -15.29 -13.38 9.42
N GLU A 347 -14.21 -13.88 9.99
CA GLU A 347 -13.37 -13.19 10.97
C GLU A 347 -12.10 -12.58 10.36
N LEU A 348 -11.79 -12.85 9.08
CA LEU A 348 -10.57 -12.39 8.43
C LEU A 348 -10.39 -10.85 8.50
N HIS A 349 -11.47 -10.09 8.50
CA HIS A 349 -11.42 -8.64 8.66
C HIS A 349 -10.93 -8.18 10.04
N THR A 350 -10.93 -9.05 11.06
CA THR A 350 -10.47 -8.75 12.42
C THR A 350 -9.00 -9.10 12.65
N VAL A 351 -8.34 -9.70 11.68
CA VAL A 351 -6.94 -10.15 11.80
C VAL A 351 -6.03 -9.00 12.24
N ALA A 352 -6.13 -7.84 11.60
CA ALA A 352 -5.31 -6.68 11.94
C ALA A 352 -5.45 -6.21 13.41
N GLU A 353 -6.62 -6.38 14.01
CA GLU A 353 -6.92 -5.91 15.37
C GLU A 353 -6.61 -6.97 16.44
N ARG A 354 -6.78 -8.26 16.10
CA ARG A 354 -6.68 -9.37 17.05
C ARG A 354 -5.29 -9.99 17.11
N THR A 355 -4.54 -9.85 16.03
CA THR A 355 -3.19 -10.41 15.92
C THR A 355 -2.24 -9.80 16.94
N THR A 356 -1.70 -10.63 17.81
CA THR A 356 -0.77 -10.23 18.88
C THR A 356 0.53 -11.04 18.77
N PRO A 357 1.55 -10.53 18.06
CA PRO A 357 2.84 -11.19 17.95
C PRO A 357 3.50 -11.39 19.30
N VAL A 358 3.95 -12.60 19.57
CA VAL A 358 4.65 -12.97 20.82
C VAL A 358 5.91 -13.76 20.48
N GLY A 359 7.05 -13.35 21.00
CA GLY A 359 8.34 -14.04 20.81
C GLY A 359 9.52 -13.17 21.28
N GLY A 360 10.73 -13.53 20.89
CA GLY A 360 11.98 -12.83 21.22
C GLY A 360 13.15 -13.76 21.52
N GLY A 361 13.01 -15.06 21.19
CA GLY A 361 14.02 -16.08 21.37
C GLY A 361 14.98 -16.27 20.18
N GLY A 362 15.47 -17.48 20.00
CA GLY A 362 16.26 -17.89 18.84
C GLY A 362 15.38 -18.19 17.63
N THR A 363 15.96 -18.81 16.58
CA THR A 363 15.26 -19.01 15.29
C THR A 363 15.31 -20.49 14.90
N CYS A 364 14.30 -21.28 15.25
CA CYS A 364 14.20 -22.70 14.93
C CYS A 364 12.84 -22.99 14.26
N VAL A 365 12.82 -23.03 12.95
CA VAL A 365 11.58 -23.22 12.18
C VAL A 365 11.02 -24.65 12.28
N GLU A 366 11.84 -25.63 12.62
CA GLU A 366 11.43 -27.04 12.73
C GLU A 366 10.30 -27.24 13.76
N CYS A 367 10.19 -26.35 14.74
CA CYS A 367 9.12 -26.36 15.72
C CYS A 367 7.71 -26.18 15.13
N VAL A 368 7.61 -25.49 13.98
CA VAL A 368 6.34 -25.17 13.34
C VAL A 368 5.66 -26.42 12.74
N PRO A 369 6.30 -27.20 11.84
CA PRO A 369 5.71 -28.43 11.31
C PRO A 369 5.45 -29.47 12.42
N GLU A 370 6.28 -29.55 13.46
CA GLU A 370 6.03 -30.42 14.62
C GLU A 370 4.76 -29.98 15.38
N TYR A 371 4.61 -28.68 15.62
CA TYR A 371 3.42 -28.12 16.26
C TYR A 371 2.15 -28.42 15.47
N MET A 372 2.19 -28.24 14.14
CA MET A 372 1.05 -28.52 13.28
C MET A 372 0.66 -30.00 13.32
N LYS A 373 1.63 -30.91 13.23
CA LYS A 373 1.40 -32.37 13.35
C LYS A 373 0.76 -32.73 14.70
N LYS A 374 1.27 -32.17 15.79
CA LYS A 374 0.76 -32.41 17.15
C LYS A 374 -0.69 -31.92 17.32
N ASN A 375 -1.06 -30.82 16.67
CA ASN A 375 -2.39 -30.22 16.78
C ASN A 375 -3.35 -30.61 15.64
N ASN A 376 -2.96 -31.53 14.76
CA ASN A 376 -3.72 -31.98 13.59
C ASN A 376 -4.13 -30.82 12.64
N ILE A 377 -3.26 -29.85 12.47
CA ILE A 377 -3.42 -28.74 11.54
C ILE A 377 -2.85 -29.21 10.20
N ASN A 378 -3.70 -29.29 9.17
CA ASN A 378 -3.33 -29.77 7.84
C ASN A 378 -3.71 -28.75 6.78
N PRO A 379 -2.95 -27.66 6.60
CA PRO A 379 -3.23 -26.66 5.61
C PRO A 379 -2.95 -27.17 4.19
N GLN A 380 -3.61 -26.59 3.22
CA GLN A 380 -3.33 -26.84 1.79
C GLN A 380 -1.98 -26.25 1.38
N ALA A 381 -1.62 -25.12 1.99
CA ALA A 381 -0.35 -24.45 1.81
C ALA A 381 0.03 -23.68 3.08
N SER A 382 1.33 -23.47 3.29
CA SER A 382 1.87 -22.59 4.32
C SER A 382 2.65 -21.43 3.70
N ILE A 383 2.60 -20.28 4.38
CA ILE A 383 3.41 -19.10 4.08
C ILE A 383 4.25 -18.84 5.32
N VAL A 384 5.56 -18.74 5.17
CA VAL A 384 6.48 -18.49 6.27
C VAL A 384 7.20 -17.18 6.06
N PHE A 385 7.02 -16.25 6.97
CA PHE A 385 7.75 -14.99 7.02
C PHE A 385 8.93 -15.12 7.97
N THR A 386 10.12 -14.77 7.49
CA THR A 386 11.37 -14.83 8.27
C THR A 386 12.39 -13.88 7.66
N ASP A 387 13.41 -13.50 8.42
CA ASP A 387 14.62 -12.82 7.90
C ASP A 387 15.64 -13.80 7.30
N GLY A 388 15.34 -15.10 7.31
CA GLY A 388 16.17 -16.15 6.72
C GLY A 388 17.40 -16.55 7.54
N TYR A 389 17.63 -15.97 8.73
CA TYR A 389 18.72 -16.37 9.64
C TYR A 389 18.29 -17.54 10.53
N LEU A 390 18.05 -18.69 9.90
CA LEU A 390 17.57 -19.90 10.59
C LEU A 390 18.72 -20.65 11.25
N TYR A 391 18.49 -21.10 12.48
CA TYR A 391 19.38 -22.03 13.17
C TYR A 391 18.90 -23.47 12.90
N GLY A 392 19.57 -24.20 12.06
CA GLY A 392 19.19 -25.55 11.64
C GLY A 392 18.77 -25.60 10.18
N GLY A 393 17.81 -26.45 9.86
CA GLY A 393 17.28 -26.61 8.50
C GLY A 393 16.01 -25.80 8.27
N TRP A 394 15.44 -25.95 7.08
CA TRP A 394 14.16 -25.32 6.68
C TRP A 394 12.92 -26.11 7.16
N GLY A 395 13.12 -27.16 7.96
CA GLY A 395 12.07 -28.05 8.45
C GLY A 395 11.56 -29.05 7.40
N GLU A 396 10.85 -30.07 7.87
CA GLU A 396 10.19 -31.06 7.00
C GLU A 396 8.69 -30.80 6.98
N TRP A 397 8.18 -30.42 5.79
CA TRP A 397 6.79 -30.03 5.58
C TRP A 397 6.07 -31.07 4.73
N ASP A 398 4.84 -31.42 5.13
CA ASP A 398 4.02 -32.40 4.41
C ASP A 398 3.16 -31.76 3.31
N HIS A 399 3.27 -30.45 3.12
CA HIS A 399 2.52 -29.64 2.14
C HIS A 399 3.43 -28.54 1.57
N PRO A 400 3.05 -27.88 0.46
CA PRO A 400 3.80 -26.79 -0.14
C PRO A 400 3.95 -25.60 0.80
N VAL A 401 5.15 -25.00 0.80
CA VAL A 401 5.51 -23.83 1.62
C VAL A 401 6.05 -22.73 0.74
N LEU A 402 5.51 -21.52 0.90
CA LEU A 402 6.07 -20.31 0.34
C LEU A 402 6.87 -19.58 1.40
N TRP A 403 8.15 -19.35 1.13
CA TRP A 403 9.03 -18.59 2.00
C TRP A 403 9.07 -17.13 1.57
N VAL A 404 8.78 -16.24 2.50
CA VAL A 404 8.86 -14.80 2.31
C VAL A 404 9.99 -14.28 3.19
N ILE A 405 11.11 -13.95 2.54
CA ILE A 405 12.30 -13.44 3.24
C ILE A 405 12.20 -11.92 3.33
N VAL A 406 12.30 -11.39 4.54
CA VAL A 406 12.18 -9.96 4.83
C VAL A 406 13.56 -9.39 5.20
N ASP A 407 13.92 -8.27 4.58
CA ASP A 407 15.16 -7.49 4.87
C ASP A 407 16.49 -8.27 4.80
N ASN A 408 16.59 -9.33 3.98
CA ASN A 408 17.82 -10.10 3.80
C ASN A 408 18.10 -10.32 2.30
N GLU A 409 18.96 -9.49 1.71
CA GLU A 409 19.37 -9.59 0.30
C GLU A 409 20.29 -10.78 0.00
N GLY A 410 20.73 -11.52 1.02
CA GLY A 410 21.72 -12.60 0.91
C GLY A 410 21.20 -13.98 1.31
N ALA A 411 19.90 -14.12 1.62
CA ALA A 411 19.31 -15.40 2.02
C ALA A 411 18.95 -16.30 0.85
#